data_5f0be9e76107aba7fe33489a69be4012
#
_entry.id   5f0be9e76107aba7fe33489a69be4012
#
_cell.length_a   1.000
_cell.length_b   1.000
_cell.length_c   1.000
_cell.angle_alpha   90.00
_cell.angle_beta   90.00
_cell.angle_gamma   90.00
#
_symmetry.space_group_name_H-M   'P 1'
#
loop_
_entity.id
_entity.type
_entity.pdbx_description
1 polymer ?
#
loop_
_entity_poly.entity_id
_entity_poly.type
_entity_poly.pdbx_seq_one_letter_code
_entity_poly.pdbx_strand_id
1 'polypeptide(L)'
;TRRTVERWESQAQRLMSEILDAALADPDDDFVETVARRLPILMISRVLGVPDDDAEQLFHWADSVVYHADPEFADVVFDRDDTDPYRLLPFRSPTSLKVFDYAQRLAEVKRIDPAADIVSLLADSDDLTAQEFNTFFLLLVIAGNETTRHGLSHAALALADNPDQLDRLRADLGLMPSAVEEILRWSCPQLHFRRTAQVDTELRGVSVAAGD
;
A
#
# COMPACT_ATOMS: atom_id res chain seq x y z
N THR A 1 -4.45 10.07 13.53
CA THR A 1 -4.00 11.42 13.96
C THR A 1 -2.49 11.55 13.77
N ARG A 2 -1.96 12.81 13.71
CA ARG A 2 -0.51 13.08 13.64
C ARG A 2 0.25 12.34 14.74
N ARG A 3 -0.23 12.35 15.97
CA ARG A 3 0.36 11.64 17.12
C ARG A 3 0.42 10.12 16.91
N THR A 4 -0.53 9.55 16.18
CA THR A 4 -0.53 8.12 15.84
C THR A 4 0.58 7.81 14.84
N VAL A 5 0.79 8.68 13.85
CA VAL A 5 1.84 8.53 12.83
C VAL A 5 3.23 8.69 13.44
N GLU A 6 3.45 9.69 14.30
CA GLU A 6 4.73 9.92 15.01
C GLU A 6 5.20 8.69 15.79
N ARG A 7 4.28 7.85 16.24
CA ARG A 7 4.61 6.59 16.93
C ARG A 7 5.33 5.58 16.04
N TRP A 8 5.07 5.62 14.74
CA TRP A 8 5.65 4.72 13.75
C TRP A 8 6.98 5.21 13.16
N GLU A 9 7.31 6.49 13.34
CA GLU A 9 8.53 7.10 12.78
C GLU A 9 9.80 6.37 13.21
N SER A 10 9.96 6.11 14.52
CA SER A 10 11.14 5.39 15.03
C SER A 10 11.23 3.94 14.55
N GLN A 11 10.10 3.31 14.24
CA GLN A 11 10.09 1.97 13.66
C GLN A 11 10.47 2.03 12.17
N ALA A 12 9.93 2.99 11.43
CA ALA A 12 10.29 3.20 10.02
C ALA A 12 11.79 3.47 9.87
N GLN A 13 12.36 4.30 10.74
CA GLN A 13 13.80 4.60 10.74
C GLN A 13 14.64 3.34 11.01
N ARG A 14 14.30 2.53 12.01
CA ARG A 14 15.01 1.28 12.28
C ARG A 14 14.93 0.30 11.12
N LEU A 15 13.71 0.07 10.61
CA LEU A 15 13.51 -0.80 9.46
C LEU A 15 14.29 -0.34 8.24
N MET A 16 14.26 0.96 7.94
CA MET A 16 15.04 1.50 6.83
C MET A 16 16.54 1.27 7.02
N SER A 17 17.08 1.46 8.24
CA SER A 17 18.48 1.18 8.51
C SER A 17 18.83 -0.29 8.26
N GLU A 18 18.02 -1.22 8.78
CA GLU A 18 18.21 -2.66 8.59
C GLU A 18 18.15 -3.06 7.09
N ILE A 19 17.19 -2.49 6.36
CA ILE A 19 17.03 -2.73 4.91
C ILE A 19 18.23 -2.19 4.14
N LEU A 20 18.69 -0.97 4.45
CA LEU A 20 19.83 -0.37 3.77
C LEU A 20 21.14 -1.11 4.08
N ASP A 21 21.35 -1.54 5.33
CA ASP A 21 22.52 -2.31 5.72
C ASP A 21 22.56 -3.65 4.94
N ALA A 22 21.42 -4.30 4.75
CA ALA A 22 21.31 -5.52 3.96
C ALA A 22 21.55 -5.27 2.46
N ALA A 23 20.96 -4.22 1.89
CA ALA A 23 21.12 -3.86 0.48
C ALA A 23 22.57 -3.45 0.15
N LEU A 24 23.26 -2.77 1.06
CA LEU A 24 24.66 -2.38 0.88
C LEU A 24 25.63 -3.57 0.93
N ALA A 25 25.21 -4.71 1.46
CA ALA A 25 26.01 -5.93 1.46
C ALA A 25 26.11 -6.58 0.06
N ASP A 26 25.11 -6.34 -0.80
CA ASP A 26 25.13 -6.74 -2.22
C ASP A 26 24.69 -5.56 -3.10
N PRO A 27 25.64 -4.68 -3.51
CA PRO A 27 25.33 -3.46 -4.24
C PRO A 27 24.86 -3.68 -5.68
N ASP A 28 24.95 -4.90 -6.20
CA ASP A 28 24.46 -5.27 -7.53
C ASP A 28 22.98 -5.66 -7.54
N ASP A 29 22.35 -5.77 -6.35
CA ASP A 29 20.94 -6.06 -6.20
C ASP A 29 20.03 -4.90 -6.69
N ASP A 30 18.84 -5.27 -7.15
CA ASP A 30 17.84 -4.30 -7.59
C ASP A 30 17.32 -3.47 -6.41
N PHE A 31 17.44 -2.14 -6.49
CA PHE A 31 16.99 -1.20 -5.46
C PHE A 31 15.49 -1.31 -5.18
N VAL A 32 14.67 -1.55 -6.20
CA VAL A 32 13.22 -1.64 -6.04
C VAL A 32 12.88 -2.86 -5.20
N GLU A 33 13.49 -4.01 -5.49
CA GLU A 33 13.22 -5.26 -4.77
C GLU A 33 13.82 -5.25 -3.36
N THR A 34 15.04 -4.74 -3.21
CA THR A 34 15.78 -4.83 -1.94
C THR A 34 15.48 -3.71 -0.96
N VAL A 35 15.07 -2.53 -1.44
CA VAL A 35 14.82 -1.35 -0.61
C VAL A 35 13.39 -0.86 -0.73
N ALA A 36 12.98 -0.39 -1.92
CA ALA A 36 11.75 0.36 -2.09
C ALA A 36 10.50 -0.47 -1.80
N ARG A 37 10.51 -1.78 -2.12
CA ARG A 37 9.43 -2.72 -1.85
C ARG A 37 9.39 -3.15 -0.39
N ARG A 38 10.53 -3.38 0.25
CA ARG A 38 10.58 -3.98 1.60
C ARG A 38 10.06 -3.08 2.70
N LEU A 39 10.37 -1.79 2.67
CA LEU A 39 9.95 -0.88 3.73
C LEU A 39 8.42 -0.79 3.88
N PRO A 40 7.64 -0.46 2.82
CA PRO A 40 6.19 -0.36 2.96
C PRO A 40 5.55 -1.68 3.38
N ILE A 41 6.03 -2.80 2.86
CA ILE A 41 5.60 -4.13 3.23
C ILE A 41 5.67 -4.35 4.75
N LEU A 42 6.87 -4.24 5.29
CA LEU A 42 7.10 -4.49 6.72
C LEU A 42 6.38 -3.45 7.60
N MET A 43 6.29 -2.20 7.14
CA MET A 43 5.58 -1.16 7.89
C MET A 43 4.08 -1.43 7.95
N ILE A 44 3.42 -1.72 6.82
CA ILE A 44 1.98 -1.96 6.82
C ILE A 44 1.62 -3.27 7.54
N SER A 45 2.47 -4.31 7.42
CA SER A 45 2.29 -5.55 8.17
C SER A 45 2.27 -5.29 9.68
N ARG A 46 3.22 -4.51 10.19
CA ARG A 46 3.26 -4.16 11.63
C ARG A 46 2.11 -3.27 12.06
N VAL A 47 1.69 -2.32 11.23
CA VAL A 47 0.53 -1.47 11.50
C VAL A 47 -0.76 -2.29 11.58
N LEU A 48 -0.89 -3.29 10.72
CA LEU A 48 -2.03 -4.21 10.72
C LEU A 48 -1.94 -5.29 11.78
N GLY A 49 -0.75 -5.59 12.30
CA GLY A 49 -0.50 -6.71 13.21
C GLY A 49 -0.32 -8.05 12.51
N VAL A 50 0.06 -8.01 11.22
CA VAL A 50 0.44 -9.19 10.43
C VAL A 50 1.82 -9.67 10.87
N PRO A 51 2.02 -10.97 11.12
CA PRO A 51 3.33 -11.54 11.39
C PRO A 51 4.31 -11.29 10.23
N ASP A 52 5.58 -11.05 10.54
CA ASP A 52 6.61 -10.78 9.53
C ASP A 52 6.75 -11.96 8.54
N ASP A 53 6.55 -13.21 8.99
CA ASP A 53 6.60 -14.42 8.16
C ASP A 53 5.46 -14.48 7.12
N ASP A 54 4.33 -13.82 7.38
CA ASP A 54 3.18 -13.80 6.48
C ASP A 54 3.24 -12.62 5.49
N ALA A 55 4.12 -11.67 5.74
CA ALA A 55 4.18 -10.42 5.01
C ALA A 55 4.36 -10.64 3.49
N GLU A 56 5.35 -11.43 3.07
CA GLU A 56 5.62 -11.69 1.65
C GLU A 56 4.42 -12.33 0.93
N GLN A 57 3.75 -13.29 1.58
CA GLN A 57 2.56 -13.94 0.99
C GLN A 57 1.39 -12.96 0.86
N LEU A 58 1.18 -12.11 1.85
CA LEU A 58 0.12 -11.10 1.81
C LEU A 58 0.36 -10.11 0.67
N PHE A 59 1.61 -9.74 0.44
CA PHE A 59 1.96 -8.82 -0.65
C PHE A 59 1.86 -9.45 -2.02
N HIS A 60 2.28 -10.70 -2.17
CA HIS A 60 2.04 -11.43 -3.40
C HIS A 60 0.55 -11.45 -3.76
N TRP A 61 -0.33 -11.67 -2.79
CA TRP A 61 -1.78 -11.58 -3.04
C TRP A 61 -2.23 -10.16 -3.37
N ALA A 62 -1.68 -9.13 -2.71
CA ALA A 62 -2.02 -7.74 -3.00
C ALA A 62 -1.64 -7.34 -4.43
N ASP A 63 -0.43 -7.70 -4.86
CA ASP A 63 0.04 -7.50 -6.24
C ASP A 63 -0.89 -8.23 -7.22
N SER A 64 -1.24 -9.50 -6.96
CA SER A 64 -2.20 -10.27 -7.78
C SER A 64 -3.61 -9.66 -7.82
N VAL A 65 -4.01 -8.92 -6.79
CA VAL A 65 -5.30 -8.18 -6.80
C VAL A 65 -5.21 -6.95 -7.67
N VAL A 66 -4.15 -6.16 -7.54
CA VAL A 66 -3.99 -4.89 -8.27
C VAL A 66 -3.72 -5.14 -9.75
N TYR A 67 -2.84 -6.08 -10.04
CA TYR A 67 -2.41 -6.43 -11.39
C TYR A 67 -3.13 -7.64 -11.98
N HIS A 68 -4.37 -7.87 -11.56
CA HIS A 68 -5.17 -9.04 -11.95
C HIS A 68 -5.35 -9.24 -13.47
N ALA A 69 -5.13 -8.19 -14.26
CA ALA A 69 -5.19 -8.25 -15.73
C ALA A 69 -3.81 -8.51 -16.38
N ASP A 70 -2.75 -8.53 -15.58
CA ASP A 70 -1.39 -8.79 -16.06
C ASP A 70 -1.00 -10.25 -15.77
N PRO A 71 -0.70 -11.05 -16.81
CA PRO A 71 -0.32 -12.46 -16.66
C PRO A 71 0.94 -12.70 -15.81
N GLU A 72 1.80 -11.68 -15.65
CA GLU A 72 3.02 -11.78 -14.85
C GLU A 72 2.72 -11.78 -13.34
N PHE A 73 1.64 -11.08 -12.92
CA PHE A 73 1.31 -10.87 -11.51
C PHE A 73 0.06 -11.63 -11.06
N ALA A 74 -0.82 -11.97 -12.00
CA ALA A 74 -2.09 -12.61 -11.65
C ALA A 74 -1.97 -14.14 -11.62
N ASP A 75 -2.40 -14.75 -10.51
CA ASP A 75 -2.53 -16.22 -10.41
C ASP A 75 -3.50 -16.77 -11.48
N VAL A 76 -4.52 -15.99 -11.83
CA VAL A 76 -5.54 -16.33 -12.82
C VAL A 76 -5.91 -15.07 -13.59
N VAL A 77 -5.72 -15.09 -14.90
CA VAL A 77 -6.20 -14.04 -15.81
C VAL A 77 -7.52 -14.49 -16.40
N PHE A 78 -8.58 -13.74 -16.10
CA PHE A 78 -9.90 -14.00 -16.66
C PHE A 78 -10.09 -13.20 -17.94
N ASP A 79 -10.65 -13.85 -18.97
CA ASP A 79 -11.21 -13.13 -20.12
C ASP A 79 -12.38 -12.25 -19.65
N ARG A 80 -12.59 -11.08 -20.28
CA ARG A 80 -13.58 -10.09 -19.84
C ARG A 80 -15.00 -10.64 -19.76
N ASP A 81 -15.31 -11.68 -20.52
CA ASP A 81 -16.62 -12.30 -20.55
C ASP A 81 -16.86 -13.27 -19.37
N ASP A 82 -15.79 -13.71 -18.69
CA ASP A 82 -15.85 -14.66 -17.57
C ASP A 82 -15.74 -14.00 -16.17
N THR A 83 -15.76 -12.67 -16.11
CA THR A 83 -15.59 -11.90 -14.86
C THR A 83 -16.88 -11.71 -14.06
N ASP A 84 -18.01 -12.21 -14.52
CA ASP A 84 -19.34 -12.03 -13.90
C ASP A 84 -19.42 -12.56 -12.45
N PRO A 85 -18.83 -13.73 -12.09
CA PRO A 85 -18.84 -14.22 -10.71
C PRO A 85 -18.07 -13.31 -9.73
N TYR A 86 -17.10 -12.55 -10.22
CA TYR A 86 -16.18 -11.74 -9.42
C TYR A 86 -16.43 -10.24 -9.52
N ARG A 87 -17.46 -9.81 -10.25
CA ARG A 87 -17.75 -8.39 -10.54
C ARG A 87 -17.88 -7.50 -9.30
N LEU A 88 -18.29 -8.08 -8.18
CA LEU A 88 -18.47 -7.37 -6.91
C LEU A 88 -17.24 -7.42 -6.00
N LEU A 89 -16.21 -8.19 -6.37
CA LEU A 89 -14.96 -8.20 -5.63
C LEU A 89 -14.11 -6.97 -5.95
N PRO A 90 -13.29 -6.53 -5.01
CA PRO A 90 -12.29 -5.48 -5.27
C PRO A 90 -11.44 -5.85 -6.49
N PHE A 91 -11.29 -4.89 -7.41
CA PHE A 91 -10.56 -5.08 -8.67
C PHE A 91 -11.06 -6.24 -9.54
N ARG A 92 -12.24 -6.83 -9.25
CA ARG A 92 -12.76 -8.07 -9.86
C ARG A 92 -11.79 -9.26 -9.73
N SER A 93 -10.92 -9.24 -8.72
CA SER A 93 -9.90 -10.25 -8.53
C SER A 93 -10.36 -11.34 -7.56
N PRO A 94 -10.35 -12.63 -7.95
CA PRO A 94 -10.66 -13.74 -7.05
C PRO A 94 -9.65 -13.86 -5.91
N THR A 95 -8.42 -13.35 -6.08
CA THR A 95 -7.39 -13.34 -5.05
C THR A 95 -7.79 -12.47 -3.85
N SER A 96 -8.71 -11.51 -4.03
CA SER A 96 -9.31 -10.77 -2.90
C SER A 96 -9.91 -11.69 -1.83
N LEU A 97 -10.46 -12.86 -2.23
CA LEU A 97 -11.02 -13.85 -1.29
C LEU A 97 -9.95 -14.46 -0.40
N LYS A 98 -8.73 -14.68 -0.92
CA LYS A 98 -7.60 -15.19 -0.12
C LYS A 98 -7.21 -14.18 0.96
N VAL A 99 -7.17 -12.89 0.58
CA VAL A 99 -6.88 -11.79 1.52
C VAL A 99 -7.98 -11.65 2.57
N PHE A 100 -9.23 -11.79 2.20
CA PHE A 100 -10.39 -11.74 3.12
C PHE A 100 -10.36 -12.88 4.14
N ASP A 101 -10.10 -14.10 3.67
CA ASP A 101 -9.98 -15.26 4.53
C ASP A 101 -8.79 -15.11 5.52
N TYR A 102 -7.67 -14.62 5.04
CA TYR A 102 -6.53 -14.29 5.90
C TYR A 102 -6.88 -13.22 6.95
N ALA A 103 -7.55 -12.13 6.55
CA ALA A 103 -7.96 -11.06 7.45
C ALA A 103 -8.89 -11.56 8.57
N GLN A 104 -9.83 -12.44 8.24
CA GLN A 104 -10.75 -13.04 9.24
C GLN A 104 -10.00 -13.93 10.23
N ARG A 105 -9.10 -14.81 9.73
CA ARG A 105 -8.27 -15.65 10.63
C ARG A 105 -7.38 -14.81 11.55
N LEU A 106 -6.78 -13.75 11.01
CA LEU A 106 -5.96 -12.84 11.81
C LEU A 106 -6.82 -12.16 12.89
N ALA A 107 -8.03 -11.70 12.56
CA ALA A 107 -8.96 -11.10 13.51
C ALA A 107 -9.35 -12.08 14.63
N GLU A 108 -9.56 -13.36 14.33
CA GLU A 108 -9.83 -14.39 15.35
C GLU A 108 -8.65 -14.55 16.32
N VAL A 109 -7.42 -14.60 15.80
CA VAL A 109 -6.21 -14.65 16.63
C VAL A 109 -6.10 -13.41 17.51
N LYS A 110 -6.34 -12.21 16.93
CA LYS A 110 -6.24 -10.94 17.64
C LYS A 110 -7.34 -10.71 18.69
N ARG A 111 -8.50 -11.35 18.57
CA ARG A 111 -9.51 -11.36 19.65
C ARG A 111 -9.04 -12.12 20.88
N ILE A 112 -8.20 -13.15 20.69
CA ILE A 112 -7.67 -13.97 21.79
C ILE A 112 -6.44 -13.31 22.41
N ASP A 113 -5.55 -12.78 21.57
CA ASP A 113 -4.30 -12.14 21.98
C ASP A 113 -4.15 -10.77 21.31
N PRO A 114 -4.81 -9.72 21.83
CA PRO A 114 -4.79 -8.40 21.25
C PRO A 114 -3.44 -7.69 21.43
N ALA A 115 -3.04 -6.95 20.41
CA ALA A 115 -1.84 -6.12 20.41
C ALA A 115 -2.16 -4.65 20.05
N ALA A 116 -1.13 -3.80 20.01
CA ALA A 116 -1.30 -2.38 19.67
C ALA A 116 -1.29 -2.16 18.14
N ASP A 117 -2.15 -2.88 17.41
CA ASP A 117 -2.30 -2.84 15.96
C ASP A 117 -3.74 -2.56 15.54
N ILE A 118 -3.93 -2.31 14.23
CA ILE A 118 -5.25 -1.95 13.70
C ILE A 118 -6.22 -3.14 13.74
N VAL A 119 -5.76 -4.35 13.43
CA VAL A 119 -6.65 -5.53 13.42
C VAL A 119 -7.16 -5.81 14.83
N SER A 120 -6.30 -5.74 15.85
CA SER A 120 -6.72 -5.87 17.26
C SER A 120 -7.77 -4.82 17.65
N LEU A 121 -7.60 -3.59 17.18
CA LEU A 121 -8.56 -2.51 17.46
C LEU A 121 -9.92 -2.74 16.80
N LEU A 122 -9.94 -3.32 15.60
CA LEU A 122 -11.15 -3.51 14.81
C LEU A 122 -11.82 -4.87 15.04
N ALA A 123 -11.07 -5.88 15.51
CA ALA A 123 -11.56 -7.24 15.67
C ALA A 123 -12.74 -7.36 16.66
N ASP A 124 -12.79 -6.47 17.65
CA ASP A 124 -13.86 -6.41 18.66
C ASP A 124 -14.88 -5.29 18.39
N SER A 125 -14.80 -4.61 17.23
CA SER A 125 -15.73 -3.53 16.92
C SER A 125 -17.05 -4.09 16.40
N ASP A 126 -18.15 -3.75 17.06
CA ASP A 126 -19.52 -4.03 16.60
C ASP A 126 -19.96 -3.08 15.46
N ASP A 127 -19.16 -2.05 15.15
CA ASP A 127 -19.51 -1.02 14.17
C ASP A 127 -19.23 -1.46 12.72
N LEU A 128 -18.52 -2.57 12.50
CA LEU A 128 -18.13 -3.05 11.18
C LEU A 128 -18.74 -4.43 10.88
N THR A 129 -19.35 -4.55 9.73
CA THR A 129 -19.67 -5.88 9.17
C THR A 129 -18.38 -6.60 8.76
N ALA A 130 -18.44 -7.94 8.66
CA ALA A 130 -17.30 -8.74 8.17
C ALA A 130 -16.82 -8.29 6.78
N GLN A 131 -17.75 -7.87 5.90
CA GLN A 131 -17.41 -7.37 4.57
C GLN A 131 -16.67 -6.02 4.63
N GLU A 132 -17.14 -5.10 5.46
CA GLU A 132 -16.47 -3.80 5.64
C GLU A 132 -15.07 -3.99 6.23
N PHE A 133 -14.91 -4.84 7.24
CA PHE A 133 -13.61 -5.19 7.80
C PHE A 133 -12.66 -5.77 6.73
N ASN A 134 -13.11 -6.75 5.96
CA ASN A 134 -12.33 -7.37 4.90
C ASN A 134 -11.89 -6.37 3.83
N THR A 135 -12.83 -5.52 3.40
CA THR A 135 -12.55 -4.50 2.38
C THR A 135 -11.59 -3.44 2.92
N PHE A 136 -11.74 -3.04 4.17
CA PHE A 136 -10.85 -2.10 4.83
C PHE A 136 -9.44 -2.66 5.01
N PHE A 137 -9.32 -3.93 5.42
CA PHE A 137 -8.04 -4.62 5.53
C PHE A 137 -7.31 -4.66 4.18
N LEU A 138 -7.98 -5.12 3.12
CA LEU A 138 -7.43 -5.14 1.77
C LEU A 138 -7.03 -3.76 1.28
N LEU A 139 -7.87 -2.74 1.54
CA LEU A 139 -7.57 -1.35 1.18
C LEU A 139 -6.26 -0.88 1.81
N LEU A 140 -6.05 -1.15 3.10
CA LEU A 140 -4.82 -0.75 3.78
C LEU A 140 -3.58 -1.47 3.24
N VAL A 141 -3.70 -2.76 2.95
CA VAL A 141 -2.61 -3.55 2.34
C VAL A 141 -2.20 -2.95 1.01
N ILE A 142 -3.16 -2.69 0.11
CA ILE A 142 -2.89 -2.16 -1.23
C ILE A 142 -2.38 -0.71 -1.15
N ALA A 143 -3.11 0.17 -0.45
CA ALA A 143 -2.80 1.59 -0.43
C ALA A 143 -1.46 1.90 0.26
N GLY A 144 -1.09 1.12 1.27
CA GLY A 144 0.14 1.31 2.02
C GLY A 144 1.39 0.78 1.33
N ASN A 145 1.25 -0.10 0.35
CA ASN A 145 2.37 -0.75 -0.34
C ASN A 145 2.77 0.01 -1.61
N GLU A 146 1.94 -0.08 -2.65
CA GLU A 146 2.25 0.37 -4.00
C GLU A 146 2.68 1.83 -4.09
N THR A 147 1.93 2.72 -3.48
CA THR A 147 2.19 4.15 -3.56
C THR A 147 3.52 4.53 -2.93
N THR A 148 3.87 3.91 -1.81
CA THR A 148 5.13 4.15 -1.10
C THR A 148 6.32 3.56 -1.86
N ARG A 149 6.18 2.33 -2.40
CA ARG A 149 7.19 1.68 -3.26
C ARG A 149 7.53 2.57 -4.46
N HIS A 150 6.52 3.03 -5.19
CA HIS A 150 6.70 3.90 -6.35
C HIS A 150 7.30 5.26 -5.96
N GLY A 151 6.85 5.84 -4.85
CA GLY A 151 7.41 7.09 -4.33
C GLY A 151 8.90 6.98 -4.03
N LEU A 152 9.33 5.91 -3.37
CA LEU A 152 10.74 5.65 -3.05
C LEU A 152 11.58 5.37 -4.30
N SER A 153 11.08 4.56 -5.23
CA SER A 153 11.77 4.24 -6.49
C SER A 153 11.98 5.50 -7.33
N HIS A 154 10.95 6.32 -7.49
CA HIS A 154 11.05 7.57 -8.23
C HIS A 154 11.93 8.60 -7.52
N ALA A 155 11.94 8.63 -6.17
CA ALA A 155 12.82 9.50 -5.42
C ALA A 155 14.29 9.16 -5.69
N ALA A 156 14.65 7.89 -5.65
CA ALA A 156 16.00 7.43 -5.93
C ALA A 156 16.44 7.79 -7.35
N LEU A 157 15.59 7.52 -8.34
CA LEU A 157 15.84 7.84 -9.74
C LEU A 157 15.98 9.35 -9.95
N ALA A 158 15.04 10.15 -9.42
CA ALA A 158 15.07 11.60 -9.56
C ALA A 158 16.32 12.23 -8.95
N LEU A 159 16.77 11.73 -7.79
CA LEU A 159 18.00 12.22 -7.16
C LEU A 159 19.26 11.75 -7.90
N ALA A 160 19.25 10.57 -8.50
CA ALA A 160 20.35 10.10 -9.34
C ALA A 160 20.48 10.93 -10.63
N ASP A 161 19.35 11.30 -11.24
CA ASP A 161 19.31 12.14 -12.45
C ASP A 161 19.60 13.63 -12.17
N ASN A 162 19.52 14.07 -10.91
CA ASN A 162 19.74 15.45 -10.48
C ASN A 162 20.79 15.53 -9.34
N PRO A 163 22.07 15.26 -9.61
CA PRO A 163 23.11 15.16 -8.58
C PRO A 163 23.33 16.47 -7.81
N ASP A 164 23.07 17.63 -8.40
CA ASP A 164 23.11 18.93 -7.73
C ASP A 164 22.05 19.05 -6.62
N GLN A 165 20.88 18.48 -6.80
CA GLN A 165 19.83 18.43 -5.78
C GLN A 165 20.19 17.44 -4.66
N LEU A 166 20.79 16.30 -5.01
CA LEU A 166 21.31 15.34 -4.04
C LEU A 166 22.40 15.95 -3.17
N ASP A 167 23.34 16.69 -3.77
CA ASP A 167 24.42 17.38 -3.05
C ASP A 167 23.88 18.48 -2.13
N ARG A 168 22.84 19.23 -2.55
CA ARG A 168 22.15 20.18 -1.68
C ARG A 168 21.53 19.52 -0.46
N LEU A 169 20.85 18.38 -0.63
CA LEU A 169 20.26 17.63 0.47
C LEU A 169 21.32 17.08 1.42
N ARG A 170 22.45 16.60 0.89
CA ARG A 170 23.60 16.14 1.69
C ARG A 170 24.24 17.28 2.50
N ALA A 171 24.30 18.47 1.93
CA ALA A 171 24.87 19.65 2.57
C ALA A 171 23.95 20.23 3.67
N ASP A 172 22.63 20.10 3.52
CA ASP A 172 21.64 20.64 4.47
C ASP A 172 20.44 19.68 4.61
N LEU A 173 20.49 18.81 5.61
CA LEU A 173 19.39 17.90 5.92
C LEU A 173 18.12 18.61 6.43
N GLY A 174 18.18 19.90 6.77
CA GLY A 174 17.02 20.72 7.09
C GLY A 174 16.06 20.90 5.91
N LEU A 175 16.54 20.67 4.68
CA LEU A 175 15.72 20.65 3.46
C LEU A 175 14.87 19.39 3.30
N MET A 176 15.11 18.33 4.09
CA MET A 176 14.43 17.04 3.92
C MET A 176 12.90 17.14 3.92
N PRO A 177 12.24 17.90 4.81
CA PRO A 177 10.77 18.00 4.78
C PRO A 177 10.24 18.55 3.46
N SER A 178 10.87 19.59 2.90
CA SER A 178 10.46 20.17 1.61
C SER A 178 10.83 19.27 0.43
N ALA A 179 11.91 18.52 0.53
CA ALA A 179 12.30 17.56 -0.49
C ALA A 179 11.33 16.40 -0.57
N VAL A 180 10.83 15.90 0.56
CA VAL A 180 9.79 14.85 0.60
C VAL A 180 8.52 15.32 -0.12
N GLU A 181 8.04 16.54 0.17
CA GLU A 181 6.85 17.09 -0.50
C GLU A 181 7.08 17.25 -2.01
N GLU A 182 8.26 17.70 -2.43
CA GLU A 182 8.58 17.82 -3.86
C GLU A 182 8.70 16.44 -4.54
N ILE A 183 9.30 15.46 -3.89
CA ILE A 183 9.33 14.07 -4.38
C ILE A 183 7.91 13.54 -4.58
N LEU A 184 7.02 13.71 -3.61
CA LEU A 184 5.62 13.27 -3.72
C LEU A 184 4.90 13.98 -4.87
N ARG A 185 5.12 15.28 -5.03
CA ARG A 185 4.56 16.05 -6.14
C ARG A 185 5.09 15.57 -7.50
N TRP A 186 6.39 15.34 -7.60
CA TRP A 186 7.07 14.91 -8.83
C TRP A 186 6.72 13.49 -9.23
N SER A 187 6.82 12.54 -8.30
CA SER A 187 6.59 11.13 -8.56
C SER A 187 5.13 10.82 -8.88
N CYS A 188 4.19 11.56 -8.26
CA CYS A 188 2.75 11.35 -8.40
C CYS A 188 2.38 9.86 -8.48
N PRO A 189 2.65 9.04 -7.45
CA PRO A 189 2.53 7.58 -7.51
C PRO A 189 1.11 7.10 -7.79
N GLN A 190 0.11 7.98 -7.61
CA GLN A 190 -1.30 7.76 -7.96
C GLN A 190 -1.76 8.83 -8.95
N LEU A 191 -1.86 8.48 -10.22
CA LEU A 191 -2.16 9.45 -11.29
C LEU A 191 -3.58 10.01 -11.22
N HIS A 192 -4.57 9.18 -10.93
CA HIS A 192 -5.97 9.60 -10.85
C HIS A 192 -6.83 8.62 -10.06
N PHE A 193 -7.97 9.12 -9.57
CA PHE A 193 -9.05 8.32 -9.03
C PHE A 193 -10.32 8.55 -9.83
N ARG A 194 -11.08 7.49 -10.05
CA ARG A 194 -12.43 7.59 -10.58
C ARG A 194 -13.45 7.67 -9.43
N ARG A 195 -14.50 8.44 -9.63
CA ARG A 195 -15.73 8.42 -8.84
C ARG A 195 -16.89 8.22 -9.79
N THR A 196 -17.88 7.46 -9.33
CA THR A 196 -19.12 7.25 -10.06
C THR A 196 -20.23 8.04 -9.38
N ALA A 197 -20.93 8.88 -10.15
CA ALA A 197 -22.04 9.65 -9.64
C ALA A 197 -23.18 8.71 -9.18
N GLN A 198 -23.67 8.88 -7.97
CA GLN A 198 -24.79 8.07 -7.44
C GLN A 198 -26.15 8.62 -7.88
N VAL A 199 -26.20 9.89 -8.18
CA VAL A 199 -27.39 10.63 -8.63
C VAL A 199 -26.99 11.61 -9.72
N ASP A 200 -27.93 12.05 -10.54
CA ASP A 200 -27.70 13.14 -11.46
C ASP A 200 -27.23 14.36 -10.70
N THR A 201 -26.14 14.96 -11.15
CA THR A 201 -25.52 16.10 -10.48
C THR A 201 -24.93 17.08 -11.49
N GLU A 202 -24.43 18.20 -11.02
CA GLU A 202 -23.72 19.18 -11.83
C GLU A 202 -22.36 19.51 -11.22
N LEU A 203 -21.34 19.54 -12.04
CA LEU A 203 -20.00 19.95 -11.63
C LEU A 203 -19.53 21.12 -12.53
N ARG A 204 -19.44 22.32 -11.93
CA ARG A 204 -19.01 23.55 -12.64
C ARG A 204 -19.79 23.83 -13.94
N GLY A 205 -21.11 23.65 -13.92
CA GLY A 205 -21.99 23.87 -15.07
C GLY A 205 -22.05 22.71 -16.06
N VAL A 206 -21.36 21.59 -15.79
CA VAL A 206 -21.40 20.38 -16.61
C VAL A 206 -22.30 19.36 -15.93
N SER A 207 -23.34 18.90 -16.63
CA SER A 207 -24.22 17.83 -16.15
C SER A 207 -23.49 16.50 -16.15
N VAL A 208 -23.61 15.76 -15.05
CA VAL A 208 -23.06 14.42 -14.82
C VAL A 208 -24.22 13.51 -14.46
N ALA A 209 -24.47 12.48 -15.27
CA ALA A 209 -25.56 11.55 -15.01
C ALA A 209 -25.22 10.52 -13.93
N ALA A 210 -26.23 9.98 -13.26
CA ALA A 210 -26.05 8.83 -12.39
C ALA A 210 -25.42 7.66 -13.15
N GLY A 211 -24.31 7.12 -12.61
CA GLY A 211 -23.53 6.05 -13.23
C GLY A 211 -22.31 6.50 -14.05
N ASP A 212 -22.15 7.80 -14.33
CA ASP A 212 -20.97 8.37 -15.01
C ASP A 212 -19.72 8.34 -14.11
#